data_9ca756488194bb4f870c0fe399ed8b7d
#
_entry.id   9ca756488194bb4f870c0fe399ed8b7d
#
_cell.length_a   1.000
_cell.length_b   1.000
_cell.length_c   1.000
_cell.angle_alpha   90.00
_cell.angle_beta   90.00
_cell.angle_gamma   90.00
#
_symmetry.space_group_name_H-M   'P 1'
#
loop_
_entity.id
_entity.type
_entity.pdbx_description
1 polymer ?
#
loop_
_entity_poly.entity_id
_entity_poly.type
_entity_poly.pdbx_seq_one_letter_code
_entity_poly.pdbx_strand_id
1 'polypeptide(L)'
;MDEQTDENTVNKVIKKGEELIKQGNTEFLNAKINEKDLAVLIFTSGTTSASKAVMLSQYNIAKNIHDMLMVEKFKSSDVNIAFLPYHHAFGSTGQLVMLASGIQTVFPDGLKYIGQNLKEYGVTVFVGVPKLIEAIYDRVNKEIEKQGKTKLIKTAKLFTNFLLKCKIDVRRKAYKKIINNLGGLRFVISGAAALNKDVANGFYELGIETVQGYGLTETAPVVAAENYKYRKSGSIGFPMPSVDVEIVNKDENGIGELKVKGPNVMMGYYQNEKATKEVIKDGWFYTGDLAYRDKEGYIFIAGRKKNMIVLKNGKKIFPEEMEDLVNRSTANAETKD
;
A
#
# COMPACT_ATOMS: atom_id res chain seq x y z
N MET A 1 18.53 8.74 15.54
CA MET A 1 19.80 9.01 16.25
C MET A 1 19.86 10.51 16.48
N ASP A 2 19.87 10.93 17.72
CA ASP A 2 19.83 12.34 18.09
C ASP A 2 21.26 12.92 18.03
N GLU A 3 21.42 14.15 17.53
CA GLU A 3 22.73 14.82 17.45
C GLU A 3 23.36 15.08 18.84
N GLN A 4 22.59 14.92 19.90
CA GLN A 4 22.99 15.26 21.28
C GLN A 4 23.52 14.10 22.12
N THR A 5 23.48 12.86 21.67
CA THR A 5 24.04 11.73 22.43
C THR A 5 25.48 11.43 22.04
N ASP A 6 26.37 11.52 23.02
CA ASP A 6 27.84 11.63 22.82
C ASP A 6 28.55 10.44 22.15
N GLU A 7 27.97 9.25 22.09
CA GLU A 7 28.67 8.08 21.57
C GLU A 7 28.15 7.49 20.26
N ASN A 8 26.90 7.74 19.87
CA ASN A 8 26.26 7.12 18.70
C ASN A 8 25.58 8.11 17.74
N THR A 9 26.19 9.27 17.49
CA THR A 9 25.66 10.17 16.46
C THR A 9 25.94 9.60 15.06
N VAL A 10 25.05 9.87 14.09
CA VAL A 10 25.23 9.47 12.69
C VAL A 10 26.60 9.91 12.15
N ASN A 11 27.03 11.13 12.46
CA ASN A 11 28.31 11.67 12.02
C ASN A 11 29.53 10.90 12.59
N LYS A 12 29.46 10.45 13.85
CA LYS A 12 30.55 9.63 14.46
C LYS A 12 30.59 8.23 13.83
N VAL A 13 29.43 7.62 13.55
CA VAL A 13 29.37 6.33 12.87
C VAL A 13 29.94 6.42 11.46
N ILE A 14 29.60 7.48 10.71
CA ILE A 14 30.15 7.74 9.37
C ILE A 14 31.67 7.89 9.44
N LYS A 15 32.20 8.76 10.33
CA LYS A 15 33.64 8.94 10.50
C LYS A 15 34.36 7.62 10.82
N LYS A 16 33.81 6.83 11.74
CA LYS A 16 34.38 5.53 12.08
C LYS A 16 34.36 4.58 10.88
N GLY A 17 33.30 4.59 10.08
CA GLY A 17 33.24 3.83 8.84
C GLY A 17 34.28 4.26 7.82
N GLU A 18 34.47 5.57 7.61
CA GLU A 18 35.52 6.12 6.75
C GLU A 18 36.94 5.72 7.21
N GLU A 19 37.20 5.75 8.52
CA GLU A 19 38.48 5.33 9.10
C GLU A 19 38.73 3.84 8.85
N LEU A 20 37.73 2.97 9.06
CA LEU A 20 37.85 1.54 8.81
C LEU A 20 38.12 1.26 7.32
N ILE A 21 37.45 1.96 6.41
CA ILE A 21 37.72 1.84 4.96
C ILE A 21 39.15 2.27 4.61
N LYS A 22 39.63 3.39 5.16
CA LYS A 22 41.00 3.85 4.95
C LYS A 22 42.06 2.88 5.50
N GLN A 23 41.70 2.12 6.52
CA GLN A 23 42.56 1.05 7.10
C GLN A 23 42.48 -0.26 6.30
N GLY A 24 41.72 -0.31 5.22
CA GLY A 24 41.55 -1.51 4.39
C GLY A 24 40.61 -2.56 4.97
N ASN A 25 39.75 -2.18 5.93
CA ASN A 25 38.72 -3.10 6.44
C ASN A 25 37.69 -3.42 5.37
N THR A 26 37.50 -4.70 5.09
CA THR A 26 36.57 -5.22 4.08
C THR A 26 35.52 -6.16 4.68
N GLU A 27 35.42 -6.24 5.99
CA GLU A 27 34.48 -7.16 6.67
C GLU A 27 33.03 -6.99 6.18
N PHE A 28 32.59 -5.74 6.05
CA PHE A 28 31.23 -5.43 5.55
C PHE A 28 31.04 -5.90 4.10
N LEU A 29 32.05 -5.68 3.24
CA LEU A 29 31.97 -6.05 1.82
C LEU A 29 32.04 -7.57 1.61
N ASN A 30 32.76 -8.27 2.50
CA ASN A 30 32.96 -9.72 2.44
C ASN A 30 32.00 -10.50 3.33
N ALA A 31 31.06 -9.83 3.98
CA ALA A 31 30.04 -10.48 4.80
C ALA A 31 29.22 -11.46 3.98
N LYS A 32 29.22 -12.72 4.39
CA LYS A 32 28.38 -13.75 3.76
C LYS A 32 26.95 -13.56 4.21
N ILE A 33 26.09 -13.23 3.27
CA ILE A 33 24.65 -13.10 3.49
C ILE A 33 23.98 -14.39 3.04
N ASN A 34 23.28 -15.05 3.95
CA ASN A 34 22.35 -16.11 3.58
C ASN A 34 20.95 -15.49 3.48
N GLU A 35 20.42 -15.43 2.27
CA GLU A 35 19.14 -14.82 1.99
C GLU A 35 17.95 -15.45 2.73
N LYS A 36 18.10 -16.70 3.17
CA LYS A 36 17.08 -17.45 3.91
C LYS A 36 17.11 -17.25 5.41
N ASP A 37 18.16 -16.60 5.93
CA ASP A 37 18.22 -16.31 7.35
C ASP A 37 17.17 -15.27 7.77
N LEU A 38 16.78 -15.32 9.05
CA LEU A 38 15.89 -14.34 9.63
C LEU A 38 16.50 -12.94 9.54
N ALA A 39 15.80 -12.03 8.86
CA ALA A 39 16.24 -10.65 8.70
C ALA A 39 15.46 -9.67 9.58
N VAL A 40 14.14 -9.88 9.72
CA VAL A 40 13.25 -8.94 10.42
C VAL A 40 12.20 -9.70 11.23
N LEU A 41 11.93 -9.19 12.43
CA LEU A 41 10.78 -9.54 13.25
C LEU A 41 9.82 -8.36 13.28
N ILE A 42 8.58 -8.57 12.83
CA ILE A 42 7.52 -7.56 12.86
C ILE A 42 6.38 -8.07 13.73
N PHE A 43 6.02 -7.26 14.73
CA PHE A 43 4.92 -7.60 15.64
C PHE A 43 3.59 -7.18 15.03
N THR A 44 2.64 -8.11 15.00
CA THR A 44 1.26 -7.83 14.62
C THR A 44 0.38 -7.83 15.88
N SER A 45 -0.50 -6.84 15.98
CA SER A 45 -1.56 -6.86 16.98
C SER A 45 -2.53 -7.99 16.63
N GLY A 46 -2.29 -9.19 17.18
CA GLY A 46 -3.22 -10.30 17.06
C GLY A 46 -4.58 -9.89 17.62
N THR A 47 -5.64 -10.30 16.96
CA THR A 47 -7.02 -10.10 17.44
C THR A 47 -7.37 -10.98 18.65
N THR A 48 -6.43 -11.80 19.08
CA THR A 48 -6.45 -12.60 20.30
C THR A 48 -5.30 -12.13 21.17
N SER A 49 -5.56 -11.62 22.32
CA SER A 49 -4.77 -11.16 23.47
C SER A 49 -3.23 -11.11 23.47
N ALA A 50 -2.51 -11.70 22.51
CA ALA A 50 -1.04 -11.67 22.43
C ALA A 50 -0.57 -11.32 21.03
N SER A 51 0.31 -10.31 20.93
CA SER A 51 1.01 -9.97 19.68
C SER A 51 1.81 -11.16 19.18
N LYS A 52 1.80 -11.40 17.87
CA LYS A 52 2.61 -12.42 17.20
C LYS A 52 3.79 -11.74 16.49
N ALA A 53 4.97 -12.29 16.65
CA ALA A 53 6.18 -11.81 15.93
C ALA A 53 6.33 -12.60 14.63
N VAL A 54 6.10 -11.94 13.51
CA VAL A 54 6.26 -12.49 12.15
C VAL A 54 7.74 -12.51 11.78
N MET A 55 8.24 -13.68 11.37
CA MET A 55 9.62 -13.87 10.91
C MET A 55 9.71 -13.71 9.40
N LEU A 56 10.44 -12.72 8.94
CA LEU A 56 10.74 -12.50 7.51
C LEU A 56 12.23 -12.68 7.24
N SER A 57 12.55 -13.46 6.21
CA SER A 57 13.91 -13.56 5.68
C SER A 57 14.21 -12.41 4.72
N GLN A 58 15.49 -12.20 4.40
CA GLN A 58 15.87 -11.28 3.32
C GLN A 58 15.25 -11.69 1.99
N TYR A 59 15.17 -12.99 1.72
CA TYR A 59 14.55 -13.54 0.50
C TYR A 59 13.08 -13.16 0.38
N ASN A 60 12.30 -13.26 1.47
CA ASN A 60 10.88 -12.86 1.45
C ASN A 60 10.72 -11.39 1.02
N ILE A 61 11.49 -10.50 1.63
CA ILE A 61 11.43 -9.06 1.39
C ILE A 61 11.92 -8.72 -0.03
N ALA A 62 13.10 -9.25 -0.41
CA ALA A 62 13.72 -8.97 -1.71
C ALA A 62 12.86 -9.44 -2.88
N LYS A 63 12.24 -10.63 -2.77
CA LYS A 63 11.34 -11.15 -3.82
C LYS A 63 10.08 -10.32 -3.94
N ASN A 64 9.51 -9.85 -2.82
CA ASN A 64 8.35 -8.98 -2.85
C ASN A 64 8.67 -7.61 -3.47
N ILE A 65 9.86 -7.03 -3.15
CA ILE A 65 10.35 -5.80 -3.79
C ILE A 65 10.51 -6.02 -5.31
N HIS A 66 11.15 -7.11 -5.72
CA HIS A 66 11.33 -7.45 -7.13
C HIS A 66 10.00 -7.52 -7.87
N ASP A 67 9.01 -8.20 -7.31
CA ASP A 67 7.69 -8.32 -7.91
C ASP A 67 6.99 -6.96 -8.07
N MET A 68 7.07 -6.09 -7.06
CA MET A 68 6.51 -4.73 -7.14
C MET A 68 7.20 -3.90 -8.23
N LEU A 69 8.52 -4.04 -8.41
CA LEU A 69 9.27 -3.36 -9.49
C LEU A 69 8.88 -3.87 -10.88
N MET A 70 8.45 -5.13 -11.01
CA MET A 70 7.96 -5.67 -12.28
C MET A 70 6.55 -5.18 -12.63
N VAL A 71 5.72 -4.94 -11.63
CA VAL A 71 4.30 -4.60 -11.80
C VAL A 71 4.10 -3.10 -11.99
N GLU A 72 4.89 -2.26 -11.31
CA GLU A 72 4.70 -0.80 -11.28
C GLU A 72 5.77 -0.04 -12.05
N LYS A 73 5.35 1.07 -12.68
CA LYS A 73 6.23 1.95 -13.47
C LYS A 73 6.79 3.09 -12.63
N PHE A 74 7.74 2.78 -11.79
CA PHE A 74 8.55 3.78 -11.11
C PHE A 74 9.56 4.44 -12.07
N LYS A 75 9.92 5.68 -11.77
CA LYS A 75 10.93 6.45 -12.52
C LYS A 75 11.98 6.97 -11.55
N SER A 76 13.25 6.92 -11.91
CA SER A 76 14.33 7.49 -11.08
C SER A 76 14.19 9.00 -10.86
N SER A 77 13.42 9.69 -11.72
CA SER A 77 13.07 11.11 -11.54
C SER A 77 11.89 11.37 -10.60
N ASP A 78 11.30 10.31 -10.02
CA ASP A 78 10.22 10.47 -9.06
C ASP A 78 10.74 10.95 -7.69
N VAL A 79 9.85 11.59 -6.96
CA VAL A 79 10.07 11.99 -5.57
C VAL A 79 8.98 11.35 -4.72
N ASN A 80 9.38 10.54 -3.74
CA ASN A 80 8.51 9.93 -2.74
C ASN A 80 8.59 10.70 -1.43
N ILE A 81 7.48 10.77 -0.68
CA ILE A 81 7.45 11.28 0.68
C ILE A 81 7.24 10.12 1.65
N ALA A 82 8.19 9.89 2.56
CA ALA A 82 8.19 8.80 3.52
C ALA A 82 7.62 9.24 4.86
N PHE A 83 6.44 8.77 5.20
CA PHE A 83 5.78 9.05 6.48
C PHE A 83 5.20 7.79 7.13
N LEU A 84 5.12 6.68 6.39
CA LEU A 84 4.64 5.42 6.95
C LEU A 84 5.65 4.88 7.97
N PRO A 85 5.19 4.36 9.11
CA PRO A 85 6.08 3.83 10.13
C PRO A 85 6.87 2.61 9.64
N TYR A 86 8.18 2.63 9.82
CA TYR A 86 9.07 1.55 9.38
C TYR A 86 8.98 0.27 10.21
N HIS A 87 8.34 0.31 11.37
CA HIS A 87 8.03 -0.89 12.15
C HIS A 87 6.82 -1.68 11.60
N HIS A 88 6.17 -1.17 10.55
CA HIS A 88 5.17 -1.91 9.77
C HIS A 88 5.74 -2.37 8.44
N ALA A 89 5.42 -3.59 8.01
CA ALA A 89 5.91 -4.17 6.76
C ALA A 89 5.62 -3.28 5.54
N PHE A 90 4.46 -2.61 5.50
CA PHE A 90 4.09 -1.71 4.42
C PHE A 90 5.01 -0.49 4.33
N GLY A 91 5.36 0.13 5.46
CA GLY A 91 6.26 1.28 5.50
C GLY A 91 7.71 0.89 5.16
N SER A 92 8.23 -0.16 5.78
CA SER A 92 9.62 -0.60 5.57
C SER A 92 9.85 -1.14 4.16
N THR A 93 9.02 -2.06 3.69
CA THR A 93 9.18 -2.63 2.34
C THR A 93 8.87 -1.59 1.26
N GLY A 94 7.85 -0.73 1.46
CA GLY A 94 7.58 0.38 0.55
C GLY A 94 8.78 1.32 0.38
N GLN A 95 9.48 1.66 1.45
CA GLN A 95 10.70 2.46 1.38
C GLN A 95 11.84 1.75 0.64
N LEU A 96 12.00 0.44 0.86
CA LEU A 96 13.01 -0.35 0.14
C LEU A 96 12.72 -0.41 -1.36
N VAL A 97 11.45 -0.44 -1.78
CA VAL A 97 11.04 -0.33 -3.21
C VAL A 97 11.49 1.01 -3.79
N MET A 98 11.27 2.11 -3.06
CA MET A 98 11.69 3.45 -3.52
C MET A 98 13.21 3.53 -3.69
N LEU A 99 13.97 3.01 -2.73
CA LEU A 99 15.42 2.94 -2.81
C LEU A 99 15.90 2.08 -3.99
N ALA A 100 15.32 0.89 -4.16
CA ALA A 100 15.64 -0.02 -5.27
C ALA A 100 15.30 0.57 -6.66
N SER A 101 14.32 1.49 -6.71
CA SER A 101 13.93 2.21 -7.92
C SER A 101 14.82 3.45 -8.20
N GLY A 102 15.76 3.78 -7.32
CA GLY A 102 16.54 5.02 -7.40
C GLY A 102 15.71 6.30 -7.21
N ILE A 103 14.58 6.21 -6.52
CA ILE A 103 13.66 7.32 -6.28
C ILE A 103 14.17 8.16 -5.10
N GLN A 104 14.18 9.49 -5.29
CA GLN A 104 14.45 10.41 -4.20
C GLN A 104 13.37 10.31 -3.13
N THR A 105 13.77 10.16 -1.88
CA THR A 105 12.84 10.15 -0.73
C THR A 105 13.04 11.40 0.11
N VAL A 106 11.93 12.08 0.40
CA VAL A 106 11.86 13.20 1.33
C VAL A 106 11.04 12.82 2.56
N PHE A 107 11.27 13.49 3.67
CA PHE A 107 10.54 13.28 4.93
C PHE A 107 9.67 14.49 5.22
N PRO A 108 8.42 14.28 5.69
CA PRO A 108 7.53 15.40 6.01
C PRO A 108 7.91 16.06 7.33
N ASP A 109 7.58 17.35 7.44
CA ASP A 109 7.72 18.12 8.69
C ASP A 109 6.71 17.68 9.77
N GLY A 110 5.87 16.74 9.46
CA GLY A 110 4.84 16.11 10.29
C GLY A 110 3.56 15.86 9.50
N LEU A 111 2.71 14.95 9.98
CA LEU A 111 1.51 14.49 9.26
C LEU A 111 0.58 15.63 8.84
N LYS A 112 0.42 16.66 9.67
CA LYS A 112 -0.41 17.83 9.37
C LYS A 112 0.09 18.67 8.19
N TYR A 113 1.38 18.59 7.88
CA TYR A 113 2.01 19.37 6.81
C TYR A 113 2.12 18.60 5.48
N ILE A 114 1.75 17.33 5.41
CA ILE A 114 1.90 16.50 4.20
C ILE A 114 1.35 17.21 2.95
N GLY A 115 0.15 17.80 3.03
CA GLY A 115 -0.44 18.50 1.89
C GLY A 115 0.37 19.71 1.40
N GLN A 116 1.14 20.38 2.27
CA GLN A 116 2.07 21.44 1.94
C GLN A 116 3.36 20.88 1.37
N ASN A 117 3.91 19.86 2.04
CA ASN A 117 5.16 19.21 1.65
C ASN A 117 5.07 18.50 0.30
N LEU A 118 3.88 18.00 -0.11
CA LEU A 118 3.68 17.49 -1.48
C LEU A 118 4.12 18.50 -2.53
N LYS A 119 3.70 19.76 -2.37
CA LYS A 119 4.01 20.84 -3.30
C LYS A 119 5.45 21.33 -3.14
N GLU A 120 5.90 21.51 -1.92
CA GLU A 120 7.20 22.07 -1.57
C GLU A 120 8.35 21.21 -2.07
N TYR A 121 8.24 19.89 -1.88
CA TYR A 121 9.26 18.92 -2.28
C TYR A 121 9.04 18.34 -3.68
N GLY A 122 7.98 18.77 -4.39
CA GLY A 122 7.70 18.27 -5.74
C GLY A 122 7.38 16.77 -5.77
N VAL A 123 6.62 16.28 -4.79
CA VAL A 123 6.30 14.85 -4.65
C VAL A 123 5.50 14.35 -5.84
N THR A 124 5.98 13.27 -6.46
CA THR A 124 5.33 12.65 -7.63
C THR A 124 4.73 11.28 -7.34
N VAL A 125 5.22 10.59 -6.31
CA VAL A 125 4.72 9.29 -5.84
C VAL A 125 4.33 9.40 -4.38
N PHE A 126 3.14 8.92 -4.05
CA PHE A 126 2.60 8.93 -2.70
C PHE A 126 2.14 7.55 -2.30
N VAL A 127 2.81 6.94 -1.32
CA VAL A 127 2.44 5.64 -0.75
C VAL A 127 1.78 5.89 0.59
N GLY A 128 0.51 5.51 0.75
CA GLY A 128 -0.21 5.86 1.95
C GLY A 128 -1.37 4.96 2.32
N VAL A 129 -1.93 5.24 3.49
CA VAL A 129 -3.17 4.61 3.95
C VAL A 129 -4.40 5.37 3.44
N PRO A 130 -5.55 4.71 3.26
CA PRO A 130 -6.76 5.31 2.69
C PRO A 130 -7.14 6.65 3.32
N LYS A 131 -7.24 6.71 4.63
CA LYS A 131 -7.66 7.91 5.38
C LYS A 131 -6.87 9.17 5.01
N LEU A 132 -5.57 9.03 4.78
CA LEU A 132 -4.73 10.17 4.41
C LEU A 132 -4.91 10.55 2.93
N ILE A 133 -5.04 9.55 2.06
CA ILE A 133 -5.30 9.74 0.62
C ILE A 133 -6.65 10.47 0.44
N GLU A 134 -7.67 10.04 1.17
CA GLU A 134 -9.01 10.65 1.19
C GLU A 134 -8.94 12.11 1.70
N ALA A 135 -8.22 12.37 2.78
CA ALA A 135 -8.04 13.72 3.30
C ALA A 135 -7.34 14.67 2.29
N ILE A 136 -6.38 14.16 1.52
CA ILE A 136 -5.74 14.93 0.43
C ILE A 136 -6.77 15.23 -0.67
N TYR A 137 -7.58 14.24 -1.08
CA TYR A 137 -8.60 14.41 -2.10
C TYR A 137 -9.69 15.40 -1.68
N ASP A 138 -10.17 15.32 -0.44
CA ASP A 138 -11.14 16.23 0.13
C ASP A 138 -10.62 17.67 0.16
N ARG A 139 -9.35 17.85 0.53
CA ARG A 139 -8.70 19.16 0.47
C ARG A 139 -8.68 19.75 -0.93
N VAL A 140 -8.42 18.91 -1.95
CA VAL A 140 -8.49 19.34 -3.37
C VAL A 140 -9.90 19.78 -3.73
N ASN A 141 -10.93 19.02 -3.35
CA ASN A 141 -12.32 19.35 -3.64
C ASN A 141 -12.77 20.65 -2.94
N LYS A 142 -12.43 20.82 -1.64
CA LYS A 142 -12.70 22.04 -0.90
C LYS A 142 -12.04 23.27 -1.53
N GLU A 143 -10.82 23.14 -2.06
CA GLU A 143 -10.15 24.24 -2.75
C GLU A 143 -10.81 24.57 -4.09
N ILE A 144 -11.26 23.56 -4.85
CA ILE A 144 -12.05 23.76 -6.09
C ILE A 144 -13.36 24.49 -5.79
N GLU A 145 -14.03 24.14 -4.71
CA GLU A 145 -15.29 24.73 -4.27
C GLU A 145 -15.10 26.20 -3.85
N LYS A 146 -14.09 26.49 -3.02
CA LYS A 146 -13.73 27.85 -2.62
C LYS A 146 -13.46 28.77 -3.81
N GLN A 147 -12.91 28.21 -4.90
CA GLN A 147 -12.66 28.95 -6.14
C GLN A 147 -13.91 29.06 -7.04
N GLY A 148 -15.07 28.53 -6.63
CA GLY A 148 -16.31 28.53 -7.43
C GLY A 148 -16.22 27.69 -8.71
N LYS A 149 -15.26 26.74 -8.80
CA LYS A 149 -14.96 26.00 -10.02
C LYS A 149 -15.60 24.61 -10.10
N THR A 150 -16.46 24.24 -9.14
CA THR A 150 -17.05 22.90 -9.05
C THR A 150 -17.76 22.48 -10.35
N LYS A 151 -18.63 23.37 -10.90
CA LYS A 151 -19.32 23.08 -12.17
C LYS A 151 -18.35 22.94 -13.34
N LEU A 152 -17.38 23.84 -13.44
CA LEU A 152 -16.36 23.79 -14.48
C LEU A 152 -15.57 22.48 -14.46
N ILE A 153 -15.09 22.05 -13.28
CA ILE A 153 -14.33 20.81 -13.14
C ILE A 153 -15.21 19.58 -13.43
N LYS A 154 -16.48 19.57 -13.00
CA LYS A 154 -17.41 18.47 -13.37
C LYS A 154 -17.59 18.34 -14.88
N THR A 155 -17.81 19.45 -15.58
CA THR A 155 -17.94 19.45 -17.06
C THR A 155 -16.63 19.03 -17.73
N ALA A 156 -15.49 19.56 -17.26
CA ALA A 156 -14.18 19.19 -17.78
C ALA A 156 -13.90 17.69 -17.61
N LYS A 157 -14.27 17.09 -16.47
CA LYS A 157 -14.14 15.64 -16.24
C LYS A 157 -14.95 14.81 -17.23
N LEU A 158 -16.19 15.20 -17.54
CA LEU A 158 -17.01 14.52 -18.55
C LEU A 158 -16.30 14.54 -19.92
N PHE A 159 -15.77 15.70 -20.31
CA PHE A 159 -15.09 15.87 -21.60
C PHE A 159 -13.77 15.09 -21.65
N THR A 160 -12.92 15.19 -20.62
CA THR A 160 -11.64 14.47 -20.57
C THR A 160 -11.84 12.95 -20.50
N ASN A 161 -12.88 12.47 -19.80
CA ASN A 161 -13.24 11.06 -19.75
C ASN A 161 -13.77 10.56 -21.12
N PHE A 162 -14.49 11.38 -21.85
CA PHE A 162 -14.89 11.07 -23.23
C PHE A 162 -13.66 10.94 -24.14
N LEU A 163 -12.72 11.90 -24.10
CA LEU A 163 -11.49 11.82 -24.87
C LEU A 163 -10.65 10.59 -24.50
N LEU A 164 -10.60 10.25 -23.23
CA LEU A 164 -9.90 9.06 -22.76
C LEU A 164 -10.47 7.77 -23.36
N LYS A 165 -11.81 7.66 -23.50
CA LYS A 165 -12.45 6.54 -24.22
C LYS A 165 -12.03 6.50 -25.70
N CYS A 166 -11.74 7.64 -26.29
CA CYS A 166 -11.16 7.75 -27.62
C CYS A 166 -9.64 7.53 -27.65
N LYS A 167 -9.04 7.04 -26.56
CA LYS A 167 -7.58 6.81 -26.36
C LYS A 167 -6.74 8.11 -26.43
N ILE A 168 -7.34 9.27 -26.19
CA ILE A 168 -6.67 10.58 -26.12
C ILE A 168 -6.66 11.03 -24.66
N ASP A 169 -5.49 10.93 -24.02
CA ASP A 169 -5.33 11.36 -22.63
C ASP A 169 -4.78 12.79 -22.53
N VAL A 170 -5.67 13.72 -22.19
CA VAL A 170 -5.37 15.14 -21.95
C VAL A 170 -5.50 15.53 -20.48
N ARG A 171 -5.81 14.59 -19.57
CA ARG A 171 -6.16 14.86 -18.18
C ARG A 171 -5.07 15.68 -17.47
N ARG A 172 -3.82 15.26 -17.54
CA ARG A 172 -2.71 15.97 -16.87
C ARG A 172 -2.49 17.39 -17.40
N LYS A 173 -2.81 17.64 -18.67
CA LYS A 173 -2.77 19.01 -19.26
C LYS A 173 -3.96 19.84 -18.77
N ALA A 174 -5.17 19.26 -18.80
CA ALA A 174 -6.40 19.93 -18.38
C ALA A 174 -6.36 20.33 -16.89
N TYR A 175 -5.82 19.46 -16.03
CA TYR A 175 -5.78 19.69 -14.59
C TYR A 175 -4.40 20.09 -14.07
N LYS A 176 -3.51 20.61 -14.93
CA LYS A 176 -2.14 20.98 -14.58
C LYS A 176 -2.04 21.85 -13.32
N LYS A 177 -2.95 22.82 -13.15
CA LYS A 177 -2.96 23.69 -11.97
C LYS A 177 -3.22 22.92 -10.67
N ILE A 178 -4.16 21.97 -10.68
CA ILE A 178 -4.47 21.10 -9.53
C ILE A 178 -3.26 20.21 -9.23
N ILE A 179 -2.73 19.56 -10.25
CA ILE A 179 -1.59 18.65 -10.14
C ILE A 179 -0.35 19.37 -9.60
N ASN A 180 -0.06 20.58 -10.08
CA ASN A 180 1.06 21.38 -9.61
C ASN A 180 0.90 21.79 -8.12
N ASN A 181 -0.32 22.00 -7.64
CA ASN A 181 -0.58 22.25 -6.23
C ASN A 181 -0.38 21.00 -5.34
N LEU A 182 -0.32 19.82 -5.97
CA LEU A 182 0.03 18.54 -5.35
C LEU A 182 1.49 18.13 -5.65
N GLY A 183 2.37 19.09 -6.00
CA GLY A 183 3.79 18.81 -6.27
C GLY A 183 4.08 18.19 -7.63
N GLY A 184 3.08 17.95 -8.46
CA GLY A 184 3.22 17.19 -9.70
C GLY A 184 2.83 15.72 -9.53
N LEU A 185 2.13 15.38 -8.45
CA LEU A 185 1.70 14.03 -8.11
C LEU A 185 1.19 13.28 -9.35
N ARG A 186 1.72 12.10 -9.59
CA ARG A 186 1.35 11.26 -10.73
C ARG A 186 0.86 9.87 -10.32
N PHE A 187 1.28 9.42 -9.15
CA PHE A 187 1.03 8.05 -8.71
C PHE A 187 0.73 7.98 -7.22
N VAL A 188 -0.38 7.36 -6.89
CA VAL A 188 -0.83 7.11 -5.52
C VAL A 188 -0.97 5.61 -5.33
N ILE A 189 -0.34 5.07 -4.31
CA ILE A 189 -0.41 3.68 -3.91
C ILE A 189 -1.10 3.59 -2.56
N SER A 190 -2.24 2.94 -2.52
CA SER A 190 -3.02 2.69 -1.30
C SER A 190 -2.83 1.27 -0.81
N GLY A 191 -2.65 1.10 0.49
CA GLY A 191 -2.55 -0.20 1.13
C GLY A 191 -3.06 -0.19 2.56
N ALA A 192 -3.00 -1.33 3.23
CA ALA A 192 -3.43 -1.59 4.61
C ALA A 192 -4.95 -1.63 4.84
N ALA A 193 -5.76 -0.98 4.02
CA ALA A 193 -7.22 -1.04 4.06
C ALA A 193 -7.81 -0.70 2.68
N ALA A 194 -9.11 -0.92 2.48
CA ALA A 194 -9.78 -0.58 1.23
C ALA A 194 -9.87 0.96 1.06
N LEU A 195 -9.48 1.45 -0.12
CA LEU A 195 -9.64 2.87 -0.48
C LEU A 195 -11.05 3.11 -1.00
N ASN A 196 -11.65 4.24 -0.62
CA ASN A 196 -12.93 4.68 -1.16
C ASN A 196 -12.85 4.75 -2.70
N LYS A 197 -13.79 4.07 -3.36
CA LYS A 197 -13.85 3.95 -4.82
C LYS A 197 -13.99 5.31 -5.52
N ASP A 198 -14.73 6.25 -4.91
CA ASP A 198 -14.94 7.58 -5.48
C ASP A 198 -13.68 8.42 -5.40
N VAL A 199 -12.90 8.26 -4.32
CA VAL A 199 -11.59 8.92 -4.17
C VAL A 199 -10.58 8.36 -5.18
N ALA A 200 -10.48 7.03 -5.31
CA ALA A 200 -9.61 6.39 -6.29
C ALA A 200 -9.95 6.83 -7.73
N ASN A 201 -11.23 6.83 -8.07
CA ASN A 201 -11.71 7.30 -9.37
C ASN A 201 -11.49 8.80 -9.56
N GLY A 202 -11.71 9.59 -8.52
CA GLY A 202 -11.52 11.04 -8.55
C GLY A 202 -10.09 11.46 -8.86
N PHE A 203 -9.10 10.82 -8.25
CA PHE A 203 -7.69 11.02 -8.59
C PHE A 203 -7.37 10.57 -10.03
N TYR A 204 -7.86 9.40 -10.42
CA TYR A 204 -7.68 8.90 -11.78
C TYR A 204 -8.24 9.85 -12.85
N GLU A 205 -9.43 10.43 -12.64
CA GLU A 205 -10.03 11.43 -13.53
C GLU A 205 -9.22 12.72 -13.63
N LEU A 206 -8.42 13.04 -12.61
CA LEU A 206 -7.47 14.15 -12.66
C LEU A 206 -6.16 13.79 -13.38
N GLY A 207 -6.00 12.54 -13.82
CA GLY A 207 -4.76 12.04 -14.45
C GLY A 207 -3.67 11.68 -13.45
N ILE A 208 -4.08 11.33 -12.21
CA ILE A 208 -3.21 10.78 -11.17
C ILE A 208 -3.54 9.29 -11.06
N GLU A 209 -2.61 8.45 -11.48
CA GLU A 209 -2.77 7.00 -11.36
C GLU A 209 -2.91 6.61 -9.90
N THR A 210 -3.94 5.81 -9.59
CA THR A 210 -4.22 5.39 -8.21
C THR A 210 -4.45 3.90 -8.21
N VAL A 211 -3.64 3.18 -7.46
CA VAL A 211 -3.68 1.72 -7.35
C VAL A 211 -3.81 1.27 -5.91
N GLN A 212 -4.42 0.12 -5.71
CA GLN A 212 -4.53 -0.54 -4.42
C GLN A 212 -3.69 -1.80 -4.40
N GLY A 213 -2.98 -2.01 -3.28
CA GLY A 213 -2.33 -3.26 -2.95
C GLY A 213 -2.99 -3.93 -1.75
N TYR A 214 -3.01 -5.25 -1.76
CA TYR A 214 -3.43 -6.10 -0.65
C TYR A 214 -2.27 -6.95 -0.18
N GLY A 215 -2.20 -7.13 1.12
CA GLY A 215 -1.25 -8.02 1.74
C GLY A 215 -1.30 -7.96 3.26
N LEU A 216 -0.42 -8.72 3.88
CA LEU A 216 -0.30 -8.87 5.32
C LEU A 216 1.17 -8.82 5.73
N THR A 217 1.44 -8.59 6.99
CA THR A 217 2.82 -8.68 7.50
C THR A 217 3.42 -10.05 7.19
N GLU A 218 2.61 -11.10 7.29
CA GLU A 218 2.94 -12.50 7.00
C GLU A 218 3.29 -12.77 5.51
N THR A 219 3.12 -11.79 4.64
CA THR A 219 3.39 -11.91 3.19
C THR A 219 4.36 -10.85 2.63
N ALA A 220 5.14 -10.18 3.45
CA ALA A 220 6.31 -9.31 3.22
C ALA A 220 6.15 -8.04 2.35
N PRO A 221 5.09 -7.25 2.26
CA PRO A 221 3.72 -7.56 2.64
C PRO A 221 2.81 -7.94 1.46
N VAL A 222 3.14 -7.60 0.19
CA VAL A 222 2.18 -7.54 -0.93
C VAL A 222 1.90 -8.92 -1.53
N VAL A 223 0.63 -9.27 -1.61
CA VAL A 223 0.11 -10.49 -2.24
C VAL A 223 -0.43 -10.21 -3.64
N ALA A 224 -1.22 -9.14 -3.76
CA ALA A 224 -1.88 -8.74 -5.00
C ALA A 224 -1.95 -7.22 -5.09
N ALA A 225 -1.95 -6.68 -6.30
CA ALA A 225 -2.14 -5.26 -6.53
C ALA A 225 -2.82 -5.00 -7.87
N GLU A 226 -3.52 -3.87 -7.94
CA GLU A 226 -3.80 -3.20 -9.20
C GLU A 226 -2.49 -2.66 -9.79
N ASN A 227 -2.50 -2.33 -11.07
CA ASN A 227 -1.40 -1.63 -11.72
C ASN A 227 -1.93 -0.66 -12.79
N TYR A 228 -1.03 0.11 -13.40
CA TYR A 228 -1.38 1.09 -14.42
C TYR A 228 -2.17 0.50 -15.61
N LYS A 229 -2.07 -0.79 -15.89
CA LYS A 229 -2.72 -1.48 -17.01
C LYS A 229 -4.00 -2.20 -16.58
N TYR A 230 -4.00 -2.78 -15.39
CA TYR A 230 -5.09 -3.59 -14.86
C TYR A 230 -5.60 -2.97 -13.57
N ARG A 231 -6.64 -2.16 -13.71
CA ARG A 231 -7.32 -1.46 -12.62
C ARG A 231 -8.81 -1.71 -12.67
N LYS A 232 -9.37 -2.10 -11.54
CA LYS A 232 -10.82 -2.28 -11.38
C LYS A 232 -11.25 -1.83 -10.00
N SER A 233 -12.05 -0.79 -9.95
CA SER A 233 -12.44 -0.13 -8.70
C SER A 233 -12.97 -1.10 -7.65
N GLY A 234 -12.36 -1.11 -6.49
CA GLY A 234 -12.68 -1.96 -5.34
C GLY A 234 -12.05 -3.36 -5.41
N SER A 235 -11.31 -3.70 -6.47
CA SER A 235 -10.51 -4.91 -6.50
C SER A 235 -9.14 -4.68 -5.83
N ILE A 236 -8.49 -5.76 -5.48
CA ILE A 236 -7.06 -5.77 -5.12
C ILE A 236 -6.17 -6.16 -6.30
N GLY A 237 -6.72 -6.12 -7.53
CA GLY A 237 -5.99 -6.44 -8.76
C GLY A 237 -5.71 -7.93 -8.94
N PHE A 238 -4.48 -8.22 -9.36
CA PHE A 238 -3.97 -9.56 -9.64
C PHE A 238 -2.85 -9.94 -8.67
N PRO A 239 -2.58 -11.25 -8.49
CA PRO A 239 -1.45 -11.70 -7.70
C PRO A 239 -0.12 -11.11 -8.21
N MET A 240 0.82 -10.92 -7.30
CA MET A 240 2.21 -10.60 -7.65
C MET A 240 2.82 -11.71 -8.51
N PRO A 241 3.79 -11.41 -9.40
CA PRO A 241 4.32 -12.38 -10.38
C PRO A 241 4.82 -13.69 -9.81
N SER A 242 5.40 -13.69 -8.59
CA SER A 242 5.91 -14.90 -7.93
C SER A 242 4.95 -15.47 -6.88
N VAL A 243 3.70 -15.02 -6.85
CA VAL A 243 2.73 -15.37 -5.81
C VAL A 243 1.53 -16.10 -6.40
N ASP A 244 1.27 -17.30 -5.91
CA ASP A 244 0.07 -18.06 -6.20
C ASP A 244 -1.00 -17.75 -5.16
N VAL A 245 -2.24 -17.61 -5.63
CA VAL A 245 -3.41 -17.44 -4.76
C VAL A 245 -4.53 -18.39 -5.16
N GLU A 246 -5.17 -18.95 -4.16
CA GLU A 246 -6.38 -19.75 -4.31
C GLU A 246 -7.46 -19.30 -3.35
N ILE A 247 -8.71 -19.42 -3.77
CA ILE A 247 -9.89 -19.18 -2.94
C ILE A 247 -10.54 -20.54 -2.68
N VAL A 248 -10.52 -20.96 -1.43
CA VAL A 248 -10.99 -22.28 -1.00
C VAL A 248 -12.26 -22.20 -0.18
N ASN A 249 -12.97 -23.33 -0.06
CA ASN A 249 -14.23 -23.42 0.70
C ASN A 249 -15.26 -22.37 0.27
N LYS A 250 -15.42 -22.21 -1.05
CA LYS A 250 -16.32 -21.23 -1.65
C LYS A 250 -17.77 -21.55 -1.31
N ASP A 251 -18.54 -20.52 -1.01
CA ASP A 251 -19.98 -20.61 -0.93
C ASP A 251 -20.66 -20.46 -2.31
N GLU A 252 -21.99 -20.40 -2.32
CA GLU A 252 -22.81 -20.25 -3.53
C GLU A 252 -22.53 -18.96 -4.33
N ASN A 253 -21.99 -17.93 -3.66
CA ASN A 253 -21.60 -16.67 -4.28
C ASN A 253 -20.13 -16.66 -4.73
N GLY A 254 -19.43 -17.79 -4.58
CA GLY A 254 -18.01 -17.91 -4.91
C GLY A 254 -17.06 -17.28 -3.91
N ILE A 255 -17.57 -16.85 -2.74
CA ILE A 255 -16.78 -16.26 -1.65
C ILE A 255 -16.18 -17.38 -0.81
N GLY A 256 -14.88 -17.36 -0.62
CA GLY A 256 -14.14 -18.35 0.16
C GLY A 256 -12.88 -17.77 0.79
N GLU A 257 -12.17 -18.57 1.58
CA GLU A 257 -10.95 -18.15 2.23
C GLU A 257 -9.80 -18.02 1.21
N LEU A 258 -9.13 -16.88 1.22
CA LEU A 258 -7.94 -16.63 0.42
C LEU A 258 -6.74 -17.34 1.05
N LYS A 259 -6.04 -18.17 0.29
CA LYS A 259 -4.74 -18.72 0.68
C LYS A 259 -3.67 -18.31 -0.32
N VAL A 260 -2.45 -18.21 0.16
CA VAL A 260 -1.31 -17.64 -0.56
C VAL A 260 -0.12 -18.61 -0.50
N LYS A 261 0.58 -18.76 -1.61
CA LYS A 261 1.83 -19.49 -1.69
C LYS A 261 2.82 -18.67 -2.52
N GLY A 262 4.03 -18.54 -2.03
CA GLY A 262 5.06 -17.78 -2.74
C GLY A 262 6.27 -17.48 -1.85
N PRO A 263 7.32 -16.94 -2.47
CA PRO A 263 8.53 -16.56 -1.76
C PRO A 263 8.33 -15.39 -0.78
N ASN A 264 7.21 -14.68 -0.88
CA ASN A 264 6.82 -13.60 0.04
C ASN A 264 6.22 -14.11 1.35
N VAL A 265 5.83 -15.38 1.46
CA VAL A 265 5.25 -15.96 2.67
C VAL A 265 6.30 -16.08 3.77
N MET A 266 5.95 -15.65 4.98
CA MET A 266 6.81 -15.64 6.16
C MET A 266 7.41 -17.02 6.48
N MET A 267 8.49 -17.04 7.25
CA MET A 267 9.09 -18.26 7.81
C MET A 267 8.18 -18.90 8.89
N GLY A 268 7.34 -18.10 9.53
CA GLY A 268 6.46 -18.47 10.62
C GLY A 268 6.41 -17.39 11.70
N TYR A 269 5.75 -17.72 12.83
CA TYR A 269 5.74 -16.86 14.01
C TYR A 269 6.86 -17.27 14.98
N TYR A 270 7.66 -16.30 15.41
CA TYR A 270 8.79 -16.51 16.31
C TYR A 270 8.36 -17.18 17.61
N GLN A 271 9.03 -18.27 17.96
CA GLN A 271 8.73 -19.09 19.14
C GLN A 271 7.26 -19.52 19.29
N ASN A 272 6.53 -19.62 18.16
CA ASN A 272 5.11 -20.02 18.18
C ASN A 272 4.78 -20.98 17.01
N GLU A 273 5.34 -22.20 17.09
CA GLU A 273 5.08 -23.24 16.09
C GLU A 273 3.61 -23.61 15.96
N LYS A 274 2.87 -23.62 17.09
CA LYS A 274 1.44 -23.94 17.07
C LYS A 274 0.68 -22.98 16.18
N ALA A 275 0.83 -21.68 16.40
CA ALA A 275 0.18 -20.66 15.57
C ALA A 275 0.68 -20.71 14.12
N THR A 276 1.94 -21.05 13.88
CA THR A 276 2.48 -21.22 12.53
C THR A 276 1.79 -22.36 11.80
N LYS A 277 1.67 -23.55 12.42
CA LYS A 277 1.01 -24.73 11.84
C LYS A 277 -0.50 -24.53 11.63
N GLU A 278 -1.13 -23.65 12.40
CA GLU A 278 -2.55 -23.29 12.19
C GLU A 278 -2.78 -22.56 10.87
N VAL A 279 -1.83 -21.70 10.45
CA VAL A 279 -1.98 -20.82 9.28
C VAL A 279 -1.14 -21.24 8.07
N ILE A 280 -0.05 -22.00 8.26
CA ILE A 280 0.75 -22.54 7.14
C ILE A 280 0.54 -24.06 7.06
N LYS A 281 -0.03 -24.52 5.94
CA LYS A 281 -0.31 -25.92 5.67
C LYS A 281 0.10 -26.25 4.24
N ASP A 282 0.91 -27.27 4.06
CA ASP A 282 1.40 -27.76 2.75
C ASP A 282 2.02 -26.64 1.88
N GLY A 283 2.72 -25.70 2.53
CA GLY A 283 3.34 -24.56 1.89
C GLY A 283 2.39 -23.40 1.52
N TRP A 284 1.11 -23.50 1.90
CA TRP A 284 0.11 -22.45 1.75
C TRP A 284 -0.13 -21.72 3.05
N PHE A 285 -0.11 -20.40 2.99
CA PHE A 285 -0.53 -19.52 4.08
C PHE A 285 -2.02 -19.19 3.93
N TYR A 286 -2.81 -19.53 4.94
CA TYR A 286 -4.23 -19.22 5.07
C TYR A 286 -4.40 -17.85 5.70
N THR A 287 -4.87 -16.88 4.93
CA THR A 287 -4.87 -15.47 5.34
C THR A 287 -5.93 -15.13 6.39
N GLY A 288 -6.98 -15.94 6.49
CA GLY A 288 -8.18 -15.61 7.25
C GLY A 288 -9.05 -14.52 6.62
N ASP A 289 -8.70 -14.05 5.42
CA ASP A 289 -9.53 -13.14 4.66
C ASP A 289 -10.42 -13.91 3.68
N LEU A 290 -11.64 -13.44 3.51
CA LEU A 290 -12.59 -13.98 2.55
C LEU A 290 -12.54 -13.13 1.28
N ALA A 291 -12.50 -13.80 0.14
CA ALA A 291 -12.35 -13.17 -1.15
C ALA A 291 -13.18 -13.88 -2.22
N TYR A 292 -13.41 -13.21 -3.32
CA TYR A 292 -13.93 -13.80 -4.55
C TYR A 292 -13.15 -13.28 -5.77
N ARG A 293 -13.29 -14.00 -6.88
CA ARG A 293 -12.67 -13.61 -8.15
C ARG A 293 -13.79 -13.40 -9.18
N ASP A 294 -13.74 -12.30 -9.90
CA ASP A 294 -14.71 -12.06 -10.97
C ASP A 294 -14.33 -12.81 -12.26
N LYS A 295 -15.19 -12.67 -13.28
CA LYS A 295 -15.02 -13.34 -14.59
C LYS A 295 -13.77 -12.86 -15.36
N GLU A 296 -13.27 -11.67 -15.05
CA GLU A 296 -12.05 -11.09 -15.65
C GLU A 296 -10.78 -11.48 -14.89
N GLY A 297 -10.93 -12.15 -13.74
CA GLY A 297 -9.82 -12.61 -12.91
C GLY A 297 -9.41 -11.67 -11.79
N TYR A 298 -10.03 -10.50 -11.65
CA TYR A 298 -9.77 -9.58 -10.54
C TYR A 298 -10.22 -10.18 -9.22
N ILE A 299 -9.41 -9.95 -8.18
CA ILE A 299 -9.70 -10.42 -6.82
C ILE A 299 -10.32 -9.28 -6.02
N PHE A 300 -11.33 -9.63 -5.23
CA PHE A 300 -12.02 -8.73 -4.31
C PHE A 300 -12.01 -9.32 -2.91
N ILE A 301 -11.68 -8.50 -1.91
CA ILE A 301 -11.80 -8.89 -0.50
C ILE A 301 -13.23 -8.61 -0.04
N ALA A 302 -13.88 -9.63 0.52
CA ALA A 302 -15.24 -9.52 1.06
C ALA A 302 -15.24 -9.16 2.56
N GLY A 303 -14.21 -9.59 3.31
CA GLY A 303 -14.06 -9.30 4.74
C GLY A 303 -13.20 -10.32 5.46
N ARG A 304 -13.17 -10.24 6.79
CA ARG A 304 -12.45 -11.19 7.64
C ARG A 304 -13.33 -12.39 8.00
N LYS A 305 -12.81 -13.61 7.86
CA LYS A 305 -13.51 -14.85 8.21
C LYS A 305 -14.05 -14.85 9.65
N LYS A 306 -13.27 -14.33 10.59
CA LYS A 306 -13.64 -14.29 12.02
C LYS A 306 -14.64 -13.18 12.36
N ASN A 307 -14.75 -12.14 11.52
CA ASN A 307 -15.69 -11.03 11.72
C ASN A 307 -17.05 -11.32 11.05
N MET A 308 -17.12 -12.33 10.19
CA MET A 308 -18.33 -12.69 9.46
C MET A 308 -19.44 -13.09 10.42
N ILE A 309 -20.59 -12.43 10.28
CA ILE A 309 -21.81 -12.71 11.02
C ILE A 309 -22.71 -13.62 10.18
N VAL A 310 -23.09 -14.78 10.73
CA VAL A 310 -24.06 -15.67 10.08
C VAL A 310 -25.42 -15.49 10.75
N LEU A 311 -26.38 -14.99 10.00
CA LEU A 311 -27.75 -14.84 10.48
C LEU A 311 -28.44 -16.21 10.62
N LYS A 312 -29.56 -16.26 11.37
CA LYS A 312 -30.35 -17.50 11.57
C LYS A 312 -30.83 -18.14 10.28
N ASN A 313 -31.01 -17.37 9.23
CA ASN A 313 -31.39 -17.83 7.89
C ASN A 313 -30.21 -18.27 7.02
N GLY A 314 -28.99 -18.35 7.57
CA GLY A 314 -27.78 -18.73 6.86
C GLY A 314 -27.12 -17.60 6.06
N LYS A 315 -27.72 -16.40 5.97
CA LYS A 315 -27.13 -15.26 5.26
C LYS A 315 -25.88 -14.77 5.99
N LYS A 316 -24.78 -14.63 5.25
CA LYS A 316 -23.53 -14.07 5.73
C LYS A 316 -23.54 -12.55 5.60
N ILE A 317 -23.11 -11.86 6.63
CA ILE A 317 -22.93 -10.40 6.66
C ILE A 317 -21.46 -10.12 7.00
N PHE A 318 -20.89 -9.21 6.24
CA PHE A 318 -19.53 -8.71 6.47
C PHE A 318 -19.63 -7.31 7.07
N PRO A 319 -19.26 -7.12 8.34
CA PRO A 319 -19.35 -5.81 9.01
C PRO A 319 -18.61 -4.70 8.26
N GLU A 320 -17.50 -5.04 7.61
CA GLU A 320 -16.68 -4.13 6.84
C GLU A 320 -17.46 -3.47 5.67
N GLU A 321 -18.38 -4.20 5.03
CA GLU A 321 -19.25 -3.63 3.98
C GLU A 321 -20.24 -2.60 4.55
N MET A 322 -20.74 -2.86 5.75
CA MET A 322 -21.65 -1.94 6.43
C MET A 322 -20.92 -0.69 6.92
N GLU A 323 -19.73 -0.86 7.49
CA GLU A 323 -18.87 0.26 7.92
C GLU A 323 -18.50 1.18 6.74
N ASP A 324 -18.19 0.62 5.57
CA ASP A 324 -17.92 1.39 4.35
C ASP A 324 -19.15 2.21 3.92
N LEU A 325 -20.33 1.64 3.97
CA LEU A 325 -21.58 2.33 3.66
C LEU A 325 -21.90 3.46 4.65
N VAL A 326 -21.73 3.21 5.94
CA VAL A 326 -21.93 4.22 7.00
C VAL A 326 -20.93 5.36 6.85
N ASN A 327 -19.65 5.07 6.67
CA ASN A 327 -18.61 6.08 6.49
C ASN A 327 -18.87 6.96 5.26
N ARG A 328 -19.43 6.41 4.18
CA ARG A 328 -19.86 7.20 3.01
C ARG A 328 -21.04 8.11 3.31
N SER A 329 -21.98 7.67 4.15
CA SER A 329 -23.16 8.47 4.51
C SER A 329 -22.82 9.62 5.47
N THR A 330 -21.93 9.40 6.43
CA THR A 330 -21.46 10.44 7.38
C THR A 330 -20.60 11.49 6.70
N ALA A 331 -19.74 11.13 5.75
CA ALA A 331 -19.00 12.10 4.94
C ALA A 331 -19.91 13.05 4.14
N ASN A 332 -21.12 12.58 3.77
CA ASN A 332 -22.12 13.41 3.12
C ASN A 332 -22.99 14.24 4.11
N ALA A 333 -22.99 13.92 5.39
CA ALA A 333 -23.76 14.64 6.40
C ALA A 333 -23.00 15.86 6.94
N GLU A 334 -21.68 15.77 7.10
CA GLU A 334 -20.82 16.88 7.56
C GLU A 334 -20.67 18.02 6.52
N THR A 335 -21.15 17.82 5.29
CA THR A 335 -21.13 18.85 4.24
C THR A 335 -22.44 19.64 4.13
N LYS A 336 -23.36 19.48 5.09
CA LYS A 336 -24.68 20.15 5.08
C LYS A 336 -24.90 21.17 6.20
N ASP A 337 -23.90 21.42 7.07
CA ASP A 337 -23.95 22.49 8.07
C ASP A 337 -23.02 23.66 7.71
#